data_c1372fde24aa117afb15b759ac7356a0
#
_entry.id   c1372fde24aa117afb15b759ac7356a0
#
_cell.length_a   1.000
_cell.length_b   1.000
_cell.length_c   1.000
_cell.angle_alpha   90.00
_cell.angle_beta   90.00
_cell.angle_gamma   90.00
#
_symmetry.space_group_name_H-M   'P 1'
#
loop_
_entity.id
_entity.type
_entity.pdbx_description
1 polymer ?
#
loop_
_entity_poly.entity_id
_entity_poly.type
_entity_poly.pdbx_seq_one_letter_code
_entity_poly.pdbx_strand_id
1 'polypeptide(L)'
;MHYRELAANQRGFLLRSQLTEEEIKEARDTGFIVNEHLLYTKQGFETQLSGSSTSDIYYWLWLLAFPTIPPEQRNPMPYMAGSAALRIRGIGRIGSGDPMYVITPPELMPYANIEEKVTDEFIVDDNIQPTDWSLIDDTPVENILPALRKYLMTTDDFEDSADATLDAYDEGCSWDELAEVLEVCTGQW
;
A
#
# COMPACT_ATOMS: atom_id res chain seq x y z
N MET A 1 24.36 8.93 -12.25
CA MET A 1 23.14 9.73 -12.58
C MET A 1 21.87 8.91 -12.62
N HIS A 2 21.97 7.62 -12.86
CA HIS A 2 20.83 6.69 -12.89
C HIS A 2 19.96 6.75 -11.60
N TYR A 3 20.57 6.79 -10.42
CA TYR A 3 19.85 6.82 -9.16
C TYR A 3 18.96 8.07 -8.98
N ARG A 4 19.31 9.22 -9.56
CA ARG A 4 18.49 10.45 -9.45
C ARG A 4 17.22 10.38 -10.27
N GLU A 5 17.31 9.77 -11.45
CA GLU A 5 16.15 9.53 -12.32
C GLU A 5 15.23 8.49 -11.69
N LEU A 6 15.82 7.42 -11.14
CA LEU A 6 15.07 6.41 -10.42
C LEU A 6 14.37 7.00 -9.17
N ALA A 7 15.07 7.83 -8.39
CA ALA A 7 14.48 8.51 -7.24
C ALA A 7 13.33 9.44 -7.64
N ALA A 8 13.46 10.18 -8.73
CA ALA A 8 12.39 11.06 -9.22
C ALA A 8 11.14 10.24 -9.60
N ASN A 9 11.31 9.06 -10.19
CA ASN A 9 10.23 8.16 -10.55
C ASN A 9 9.64 7.41 -9.34
N GLN A 10 10.34 7.39 -8.22
CA GLN A 10 9.95 6.68 -6.98
C GLN A 10 9.73 7.65 -5.80
N ARG A 11 9.26 8.85 -6.06
CA ARG A 11 8.92 9.86 -5.02
C ARG A 11 10.08 10.19 -4.07
N GLY A 12 11.31 10.10 -4.55
CA GLY A 12 12.49 10.35 -3.75
C GLY A 12 13.01 9.14 -2.97
N PHE A 13 12.39 7.97 -3.12
CA PHE A 13 12.85 6.72 -2.52
C PHE A 13 13.68 5.90 -3.49
N LEU A 14 14.67 5.20 -2.95
CA LEU A 14 15.50 4.24 -3.68
C LEU A 14 15.67 3.00 -2.81
N LEU A 15 15.50 1.84 -3.39
CA LEU A 15 15.87 0.60 -2.70
C LEU A 15 17.37 0.38 -2.85
N ARG A 16 18.02 -0.03 -1.77
CA ARG A 16 19.44 -0.32 -1.79
C ARG A 16 19.80 -1.39 -2.83
N SER A 17 18.91 -2.38 -3.00
CA SER A 17 19.07 -3.44 -4.01
C SER A 17 19.05 -2.97 -5.46
N GLN A 18 18.55 -1.77 -5.72
CA GLN A 18 18.53 -1.17 -7.07
C GLN A 18 19.83 -0.45 -7.44
N LEU A 19 20.77 -0.32 -6.49
CA LEU A 19 21.97 0.52 -6.63
C LEU A 19 23.25 -0.27 -6.43
N THR A 20 24.30 0.17 -7.09
CA THR A 20 25.65 -0.25 -6.78
C THR A 20 26.20 0.46 -5.54
N GLU A 21 27.21 -0.09 -4.88
CA GLU A 21 27.84 0.56 -3.71
C GLU A 21 28.44 1.95 -4.04
N GLU A 22 28.88 2.16 -5.29
CA GLU A 22 29.36 3.46 -5.78
C GLU A 22 28.23 4.48 -5.86
N GLU A 23 27.06 4.07 -6.39
CA GLU A 23 25.86 4.91 -6.46
C GLU A 23 25.30 5.22 -5.06
N ILE A 24 25.33 4.26 -4.14
CA ILE A 24 24.93 4.47 -2.75
C ILE A 24 25.84 5.53 -2.09
N LYS A 25 27.13 5.44 -2.31
CA LYS A 25 28.10 6.44 -1.82
C LYS A 25 27.82 7.82 -2.40
N GLU A 26 27.65 7.89 -3.73
CA GLU A 26 27.35 9.16 -4.42
C GLU A 26 26.01 9.74 -3.94
N ALA A 27 24.97 8.92 -3.77
CA ALA A 27 23.67 9.36 -3.25
C ALA A 27 23.80 9.94 -1.85
N ARG A 28 24.55 9.29 -0.96
CA ARG A 28 24.85 9.81 0.38
C ARG A 28 25.55 11.16 0.35
N ASP A 29 26.58 11.29 -0.49
CA ASP A 29 27.36 12.52 -0.64
C ASP A 29 26.51 13.68 -1.21
N THR A 30 25.41 13.35 -1.90
CA THR A 30 24.44 14.31 -2.45
C THR A 30 23.21 14.55 -1.55
N GLY A 31 23.21 14.02 -0.32
CA GLY A 31 22.22 14.32 0.70
C GLY A 31 21.11 13.29 0.88
N PHE A 32 21.22 12.11 0.25
CA PHE A 32 20.32 11.01 0.58
C PHE A 32 20.67 10.44 1.96
N ILE A 33 19.65 10.14 2.73
CA ILE A 33 19.78 9.38 3.96
C ILE A 33 19.77 7.90 3.58
N VAL A 34 20.75 7.16 4.09
CA VAL A 34 20.94 5.74 3.77
C VAL A 34 20.57 4.90 5.00
N ASN A 35 19.61 4.01 4.80
CA ASN A 35 19.17 3.02 5.76
C ASN A 35 19.59 1.61 5.28
N GLU A 36 19.31 0.57 6.05
CA GLU A 36 19.66 -0.82 5.75
C GLU A 36 19.12 -1.29 4.39
N HIS A 37 17.90 -0.94 4.07
CA HIS A 37 17.21 -1.38 2.86
C HIS A 37 16.92 -0.24 1.87
N LEU A 38 17.04 1.00 2.30
CA LEU A 38 16.44 2.15 1.65
C LEU A 38 17.35 3.37 1.64
N LEU A 39 17.24 4.16 0.57
CA LEU A 39 17.74 5.53 0.51
C LEU A 39 16.57 6.47 0.24
N TYR A 40 16.56 7.62 0.90
CA TYR A 40 15.51 8.63 0.70
C TYR A 40 16.07 10.04 0.86
N THR A 41 15.41 10.99 0.23
CA THR A 41 15.73 12.41 0.42
C THR A 41 15.21 12.88 1.79
N LYS A 42 15.88 13.90 2.35
CA LYS A 42 15.42 14.53 3.59
C LYS A 42 13.97 15.02 3.46
N GLN A 43 13.61 15.58 2.32
CA GLN A 43 12.26 16.04 2.04
C GLN A 43 11.24 14.89 2.03
N GLY A 44 11.55 13.76 1.40
CA GLY A 44 10.71 12.56 1.45
C GLY A 44 10.49 12.05 2.88
N PHE A 45 11.54 12.09 3.70
CA PHE A 45 11.46 11.69 5.11
C PHE A 45 10.63 12.65 5.97
N GLU A 46 10.81 13.96 5.79
CA GLU A 46 10.03 14.97 6.50
C GLU A 46 8.55 14.89 6.15
N THR A 47 8.21 14.58 4.92
CA THR A 47 6.84 14.33 4.46
C THR A 47 6.23 13.12 5.17
N GLN A 48 6.98 12.06 5.38
CA GLN A 48 6.54 10.87 6.12
C GLN A 48 6.34 11.12 7.61
N LEU A 49 7.30 11.79 8.25
CA LEU A 49 7.26 12.05 9.69
C LEU A 49 6.23 13.12 10.07
N SER A 50 5.97 14.07 9.19
CA SER A 50 4.98 15.13 9.43
C SER A 50 3.52 14.69 9.25
N GLY A 51 3.28 13.42 8.92
CA GLY A 51 1.94 12.88 8.75
C GLY A 51 1.21 13.40 7.51
N SER A 52 1.95 13.97 6.55
CA SER A 52 1.34 14.64 5.41
C SER A 52 0.82 13.69 4.33
N SER A 53 1.24 12.43 4.29
CA SER A 53 0.62 11.45 3.40
C SER A 53 0.83 10.02 3.88
N THR A 54 -0.26 9.38 4.29
CA THR A 54 -0.30 7.94 4.55
C THR A 54 0.05 7.16 3.28
N SER A 55 -0.33 7.68 2.11
CA SER A 55 -0.06 7.07 0.79
C SER A 55 1.44 6.91 0.50
N ASP A 56 2.31 7.82 0.94
CA ASP A 56 3.76 7.70 0.72
C ASP A 56 4.35 6.52 1.48
N ILE A 57 3.89 6.25 2.70
CA ILE A 57 4.32 5.11 3.50
C ILE A 57 3.96 3.80 2.79
N TYR A 58 2.72 3.70 2.30
CA TYR A 58 2.26 2.50 1.61
C TYR A 58 2.90 2.33 0.23
N TYR A 59 3.15 3.41 -0.49
CA TYR A 59 3.91 3.34 -1.72
C TYR A 59 5.32 2.81 -1.49
N TRP A 60 5.99 3.25 -0.45
CA TRP A 60 7.28 2.73 -0.03
C TRP A 60 7.23 1.24 0.36
N LEU A 61 6.24 0.85 1.17
CA LEU A 61 6.03 -0.55 1.55
C LEU A 61 5.80 -1.43 0.31
N TRP A 62 5.02 -0.92 -0.63
CA TRP A 62 4.82 -1.59 -1.91
C TRP A 62 6.12 -1.74 -2.72
N LEU A 63 6.97 -0.72 -2.77
CA LEU A 63 8.28 -0.79 -3.40
C LEU A 63 9.18 -1.84 -2.75
N LEU A 64 9.20 -1.93 -1.42
CA LEU A 64 9.96 -2.95 -0.69
C LEU A 64 9.45 -4.36 -0.96
N ALA A 65 8.14 -4.52 -1.10
CA ALA A 65 7.54 -5.80 -1.45
C ALA A 65 7.91 -6.26 -2.86
N PHE A 66 8.06 -5.32 -3.80
CA PHE A 66 8.32 -5.59 -5.22
C PHE A 66 9.54 -4.82 -5.76
N PRO A 67 10.75 -5.05 -5.23
CA PRO A 67 11.93 -4.22 -5.52
C PRO A 67 12.42 -4.31 -6.95
N THR A 68 12.09 -5.38 -7.67
CA THR A 68 12.59 -5.66 -9.02
C THR A 68 11.58 -5.39 -10.13
N ILE A 69 10.37 -4.91 -9.79
CA ILE A 69 9.39 -4.54 -10.81
C ILE A 69 9.74 -3.17 -11.38
N PRO A 70 10.10 -3.07 -12.66
CA PRO A 70 10.35 -1.79 -13.30
C PRO A 70 9.09 -0.89 -13.26
N PRO A 71 9.25 0.44 -13.12
CA PRO A 71 8.12 1.37 -13.06
C PRO A 71 7.11 1.22 -14.20
N GLU A 72 7.59 0.96 -15.41
CA GLU A 72 6.78 0.76 -16.60
C GLU A 72 5.99 -0.56 -16.63
N GLN A 73 6.40 -1.54 -15.81
CA GLN A 73 5.74 -2.86 -15.72
C GLN A 73 4.78 -2.96 -14.53
N ARG A 74 4.51 -1.83 -13.88
CA ARG A 74 3.63 -1.78 -12.71
C ARG A 74 2.13 -1.86 -13.03
N ASN A 75 1.77 -2.32 -14.23
CA ASN A 75 0.37 -2.48 -14.66
C ASN A 75 0.20 -3.80 -15.47
N PRO A 76 -0.62 -4.77 -15.07
CA PRO A 76 -1.53 -4.80 -13.92
C PRO A 76 -0.78 -4.92 -12.60
N MET A 77 -1.33 -4.35 -11.55
CA MET A 77 -0.64 -4.13 -10.28
C MET A 77 -1.02 -5.15 -9.23
N PRO A 78 -0.05 -5.54 -8.39
CA PRO A 78 -0.42 -5.82 -7.02
C PRO A 78 -0.97 -4.55 -6.38
N TYR A 79 -2.01 -4.67 -5.56
CA TYR A 79 -2.64 -3.52 -4.92
C TYR A 79 -2.80 -3.72 -3.41
N MET A 80 -2.77 -2.62 -2.67
CA MET A 80 -3.02 -2.61 -1.23
C MET A 80 -4.50 -2.87 -0.99
N ALA A 81 -4.82 -3.80 -0.08
CA ALA A 81 -6.17 -4.29 0.14
C ALA A 81 -6.60 -4.24 1.62
N GLY A 82 -7.88 -4.44 1.88
CA GLY A 82 -8.47 -4.52 3.21
C GLY A 82 -8.17 -3.29 4.05
N SER A 83 -7.72 -3.50 5.30
CA SER A 83 -7.37 -2.42 6.24
C SER A 83 -6.34 -1.43 5.68
N ALA A 84 -5.33 -1.90 4.94
CA ALA A 84 -4.37 -1.02 4.30
C ALA A 84 -5.02 -0.08 3.28
N ALA A 85 -5.95 -0.60 2.46
CA ALA A 85 -6.69 0.20 1.50
C ALA A 85 -7.56 1.28 2.17
N LEU A 86 -8.30 0.90 3.21
CA LEU A 86 -9.13 1.84 3.98
C LEU A 86 -8.30 2.92 4.64
N ARG A 87 -7.17 2.55 5.23
CA ARG A 87 -6.24 3.50 5.88
C ARG A 87 -5.66 4.50 4.89
N ILE A 88 -5.26 4.08 3.68
CA ILE A 88 -4.79 4.99 2.63
C ILE A 88 -5.89 5.98 2.25
N ARG A 89 -7.14 5.54 2.24
CA ARG A 89 -8.32 6.36 1.94
C ARG A 89 -8.75 7.25 3.09
N GLY A 90 -8.18 7.07 4.28
CA GLY A 90 -8.59 7.81 5.49
C GLY A 90 -9.92 7.33 6.07
N ILE A 91 -10.31 6.08 5.77
CA ILE A 91 -11.57 5.47 6.21
C ILE A 91 -11.33 4.66 7.48
N GLY A 92 -12.12 4.92 8.53
CA GLY A 92 -12.04 4.23 9.82
C GLY A 92 -10.83 4.61 10.67
N ARG A 93 -10.79 4.11 11.90
CA ARG A 93 -9.68 4.28 12.85
C ARG A 93 -8.72 3.10 12.81
N ILE A 94 -8.23 2.78 11.63
CA ILE A 94 -7.41 1.59 11.41
C ILE A 94 -6.03 1.78 12.04
N GLY A 95 -5.68 0.92 12.98
CA GLY A 95 -4.44 0.94 13.73
C GLY A 95 -3.22 0.49 12.92
N SER A 96 -2.03 0.72 13.47
CA SER A 96 -0.78 0.23 12.86
C SER A 96 -0.57 -1.28 13.06
N GLY A 97 -1.40 -1.91 13.90
CA GLY A 97 -1.36 -3.35 14.17
C GLY A 97 -2.29 -4.18 13.27
N ASP A 98 -3.12 -3.51 12.46
CA ASP A 98 -4.00 -4.22 11.55
C ASP A 98 -3.19 -4.83 10.38
N PRO A 99 -3.53 -6.06 9.95
CA PRO A 99 -2.78 -6.73 8.89
C PRO A 99 -2.83 -5.92 7.58
N MET A 100 -1.69 -5.85 6.91
CA MET A 100 -1.60 -5.21 5.60
C MET A 100 -1.64 -6.27 4.51
N TYR A 101 -2.69 -6.23 3.70
CA TYR A 101 -2.84 -7.16 2.60
C TYR A 101 -2.39 -6.54 1.28
N VAL A 102 -1.67 -7.35 0.48
CA VAL A 102 -1.33 -7.02 -0.90
C VAL A 102 -1.88 -8.11 -1.81
N ILE A 103 -2.85 -7.77 -2.62
CA ILE A 103 -3.35 -8.66 -3.66
C ILE A 103 -2.36 -8.68 -4.81
N THR A 104 -1.91 -9.85 -5.20
CA THR A 104 -0.80 -10.02 -6.15
C THR A 104 -1.15 -11.07 -7.19
N PRO A 105 -1.01 -10.77 -8.48
CA PRO A 105 -1.15 -11.79 -9.52
C PRO A 105 -0.01 -12.82 -9.41
N PRO A 106 -0.27 -14.09 -9.74
CA PRO A 106 0.71 -15.17 -9.58
C PRO A 106 2.05 -14.93 -10.26
N GLU A 107 2.02 -14.32 -11.43
CA GLU A 107 3.21 -14.03 -12.23
C GLU A 107 4.15 -12.99 -11.60
N LEU A 108 3.64 -12.15 -10.69
CA LEU A 108 4.44 -11.15 -10.00
C LEU A 108 5.03 -11.67 -8.67
N MET A 109 4.57 -12.79 -8.15
CA MET A 109 5.10 -13.37 -6.90
C MET A 109 6.63 -13.59 -6.91
N PRO A 110 7.27 -13.98 -8.03
CA PRO A 110 8.73 -14.10 -8.09
C PRO A 110 9.48 -12.78 -7.86
N TYR A 111 8.83 -11.65 -8.04
CA TYR A 111 9.41 -10.31 -7.83
C TYR A 111 9.20 -9.81 -6.40
N ALA A 112 8.32 -10.45 -5.62
CA ALA A 112 8.08 -10.06 -4.23
C ALA A 112 9.31 -10.36 -3.38
N ASN A 113 9.75 -9.39 -2.59
CA ASN A 113 10.79 -9.61 -1.60
C ASN A 113 10.19 -10.25 -0.34
N ILE A 114 10.13 -11.59 -0.34
CA ILE A 114 9.48 -12.35 0.73
C ILE A 114 10.30 -12.32 2.04
N GLU A 115 11.62 -12.12 1.97
CA GLU A 115 12.49 -12.08 3.15
C GLU A 115 12.39 -10.74 3.90
N GLU A 116 12.18 -9.65 3.16
CA GLU A 116 12.00 -8.30 3.70
C GLU A 116 10.52 -7.92 3.83
N LYS A 117 9.67 -8.87 4.20
CA LYS A 117 8.23 -8.65 4.31
C LYS A 117 7.91 -7.40 5.12
N VAL A 118 7.26 -6.48 4.47
CA VAL A 118 6.67 -5.28 5.08
C VAL A 118 5.15 -5.43 5.21
N THR A 119 4.61 -6.51 4.63
CA THR A 119 3.20 -6.87 4.71
C THR A 119 3.07 -8.20 5.41
N ASP A 120 2.09 -8.35 6.27
CA ASP A 120 1.84 -9.59 7.00
C ASP A 120 1.32 -10.68 6.07
N GLU A 121 0.73 -10.29 4.93
CA GLU A 121 0.06 -11.24 4.05
C GLU A 121 0.06 -10.80 2.58
N PHE A 122 0.52 -11.72 1.71
CA PHE A 122 0.36 -11.65 0.26
C PHE A 122 -0.76 -12.61 -0.14
N ILE A 123 -1.81 -12.07 -0.75
CA ILE A 123 -2.92 -12.86 -1.27
C ILE A 123 -2.73 -12.99 -2.77
N VAL A 124 -2.56 -14.23 -3.25
CA VAL A 124 -2.47 -14.50 -4.68
C VAL A 124 -3.86 -14.55 -5.28
N ASP A 125 -4.10 -13.72 -6.28
CA ASP A 125 -5.34 -13.69 -7.05
C ASP A 125 -5.01 -13.72 -8.55
N ASP A 126 -5.54 -14.67 -9.27
CA ASP A 126 -5.38 -14.84 -10.72
C ASP A 126 -6.46 -14.13 -11.53
N ASN A 127 -7.43 -13.52 -10.88
CA ASN A 127 -8.57 -12.82 -11.49
C ASN A 127 -8.58 -11.31 -11.30
N ILE A 128 -7.43 -10.69 -10.98
CA ILE A 128 -7.35 -9.24 -10.80
C ILE A 128 -7.87 -8.50 -12.03
N GLN A 129 -8.89 -7.67 -11.82
CA GLN A 129 -9.46 -6.82 -12.85
C GLN A 129 -9.01 -5.37 -12.68
N PRO A 130 -8.88 -4.59 -13.77
CA PRO A 130 -8.57 -3.16 -13.66
C PRO A 130 -9.60 -2.35 -12.85
N THR A 131 -10.78 -2.92 -12.63
CA THR A 131 -11.87 -2.33 -11.86
C THR A 131 -11.79 -2.61 -10.36
N ASP A 132 -10.89 -3.48 -9.90
CA ASP A 132 -10.80 -3.88 -8.49
C ASP A 132 -10.08 -2.82 -7.64
N TRP A 133 -9.31 -1.97 -8.26
CA TRP A 133 -8.48 -0.97 -7.62
C TRP A 133 -8.48 0.38 -8.37
N SER A 134 -8.06 1.41 -7.67
CA SER A 134 -7.81 2.74 -8.22
C SER A 134 -6.46 3.27 -7.71
N LEU A 135 -5.91 4.26 -8.40
CA LEU A 135 -4.69 4.93 -7.95
C LEU A 135 -5.04 6.03 -6.95
N ILE A 136 -4.40 5.98 -5.79
CA ILE A 136 -4.38 7.08 -4.82
C ILE A 136 -2.92 7.47 -4.65
N ASP A 137 -2.60 8.69 -5.06
CA ASP A 137 -1.23 9.20 -5.09
C ASP A 137 -0.25 8.17 -5.71
N ASP A 138 -0.57 7.66 -6.90
CA ASP A 138 0.15 6.62 -7.64
C ASP A 138 0.29 5.25 -6.93
N THR A 139 -0.34 5.06 -5.78
CA THR A 139 -0.41 3.76 -5.12
C THR A 139 -1.67 3.02 -5.56
N PRO A 140 -1.55 1.78 -6.06
CA PRO A 140 -2.72 0.97 -6.37
C PRO A 140 -3.43 0.52 -5.09
N VAL A 141 -4.70 0.86 -4.96
CA VAL A 141 -5.49 0.68 -3.74
C VAL A 141 -6.84 0.08 -4.06
N GLU A 142 -7.22 -0.97 -3.35
CA GLU A 142 -8.52 -1.62 -3.49
C GLU A 142 -9.68 -0.63 -3.35
N ASN A 143 -10.75 -0.86 -4.08
CA ASN A 143 -11.96 -0.06 -3.95
C ASN A 143 -12.61 -0.23 -2.57
N ILE A 144 -13.39 0.77 -2.15
CA ILE A 144 -13.87 0.89 -0.77
C ILE A 144 -14.67 -0.33 -0.31
N LEU A 145 -15.67 -0.76 -1.07
CA LEU A 145 -16.58 -1.83 -0.63
C LEU A 145 -15.89 -3.18 -0.43
N PRO A 146 -15.04 -3.69 -1.38
CA PRO A 146 -14.27 -4.91 -1.14
C PRO A 146 -13.28 -4.77 0.03
N ALA A 147 -12.65 -3.60 0.18
CA ALA A 147 -11.72 -3.34 1.27
C ALA A 147 -12.45 -3.34 2.64
N LEU A 148 -13.59 -2.67 2.72
CA LEU A 148 -14.45 -2.62 3.90
C LEU A 148 -14.91 -4.03 4.28
N ARG A 149 -15.36 -4.83 3.32
CA ARG A 149 -15.76 -6.21 3.57
C ARG A 149 -14.63 -7.04 4.20
N LYS A 150 -13.40 -6.96 3.64
CA LYS A 150 -12.26 -7.68 4.20
C LYS A 150 -11.95 -7.23 5.64
N TYR A 151 -12.00 -5.93 5.88
CA TYR A 151 -11.77 -5.36 7.19
C TYR A 151 -12.79 -5.82 8.22
N LEU A 152 -14.08 -5.71 7.91
CA LEU A 152 -15.16 -6.14 8.79
C LEU A 152 -15.18 -7.65 9.10
N MET A 153 -14.61 -8.46 8.21
CA MET A 153 -14.44 -9.90 8.45
C MET A 153 -13.26 -10.24 9.38
N THR A 154 -12.37 -9.30 9.62
CA THR A 154 -11.13 -9.53 10.40
C THR A 154 -11.07 -8.73 11.70
N THR A 155 -11.85 -7.67 11.83
CA THR A 155 -11.90 -6.86 13.07
C THR A 155 -12.96 -7.38 14.02
N ASP A 156 -12.63 -7.43 15.32
CA ASP A 156 -13.58 -7.75 16.40
C ASP A 156 -14.11 -6.46 17.06
N ASP A 157 -13.63 -5.28 16.64
CA ASP A 157 -14.03 -4.01 17.23
C ASP A 157 -15.27 -3.43 16.54
N PHE A 158 -16.35 -3.34 17.31
CA PHE A 158 -17.62 -2.83 16.81
C PHE A 158 -17.60 -1.32 16.56
N GLU A 159 -16.88 -0.56 17.39
CA GLU A 159 -16.77 0.89 17.25
C GLU A 159 -16.01 1.24 15.97
N ASP A 160 -14.86 0.60 15.75
CA ASP A 160 -14.05 0.78 14.56
C ASP A 160 -14.77 0.33 13.29
N SER A 161 -15.58 -0.76 13.39
CA SER A 161 -16.44 -1.23 12.30
C SER A 161 -17.51 -0.20 11.92
N ALA A 162 -18.14 0.41 12.91
CA ALA A 162 -19.16 1.43 12.70
C ALA A 162 -18.56 2.70 12.08
N ASP A 163 -17.43 3.16 12.61
CA ASP A 163 -16.71 4.33 12.09
C ASP A 163 -16.31 4.11 10.63
N ALA A 164 -15.70 2.96 10.32
CA ALA A 164 -15.30 2.64 8.94
C ALA A 164 -16.50 2.58 7.97
N THR A 165 -17.63 2.08 8.43
CA THR A 165 -18.87 2.03 7.61
C THR A 165 -19.44 3.43 7.36
N LEU A 166 -19.44 4.30 8.37
CA LEU A 166 -19.90 5.69 8.24
C LEU A 166 -18.97 6.50 7.33
N ASP A 167 -17.67 6.35 7.51
CA ASP A 167 -16.68 7.04 6.63
C ASP A 167 -16.82 6.57 5.18
N ALA A 168 -17.07 5.29 4.94
CA ALA A 168 -17.32 4.77 3.59
C ALA A 168 -18.60 5.36 2.96
N TYR A 169 -19.63 5.62 3.76
CA TYR A 169 -20.83 6.34 3.31
C TYR A 169 -20.50 7.79 2.93
N ASP A 170 -19.72 8.49 3.75
CA ASP A 170 -19.30 9.87 3.50
C ASP A 170 -18.41 9.98 2.25
N GLU A 171 -17.66 8.93 1.93
CA GLU A 171 -16.87 8.80 0.70
C GLU A 171 -17.71 8.39 -0.54
N GLY A 172 -19.03 8.28 -0.38
CA GLY A 172 -19.99 8.15 -1.48
C GLY A 172 -20.54 6.74 -1.73
N CYS A 173 -20.24 5.76 -0.88
CA CYS A 173 -20.93 4.48 -0.94
C CYS A 173 -22.40 4.64 -0.54
N SER A 174 -23.31 3.99 -1.25
CA SER A 174 -24.74 4.01 -0.91
C SER A 174 -25.07 3.09 0.27
N TRP A 175 -26.13 3.40 1.00
CA TRP A 175 -26.60 2.52 2.08
C TRP A 175 -26.99 1.11 1.60
N ASP A 176 -27.48 0.97 0.38
CA ASP A 176 -27.81 -0.33 -0.18
C ASP A 176 -26.55 -1.20 -0.37
N GLU A 177 -25.47 -0.61 -0.92
CA GLU A 177 -24.17 -1.30 -1.07
C GLU A 177 -23.54 -1.65 0.29
N LEU A 178 -23.60 -0.73 1.25
CA LEU A 178 -23.10 -0.98 2.60
C LEU A 178 -23.89 -2.07 3.32
N ALA A 179 -25.22 -2.10 3.15
CA ALA A 179 -26.07 -3.15 3.70
C ALA A 179 -25.68 -4.53 3.17
N GLU A 180 -25.40 -4.66 1.87
CA GLU A 180 -24.94 -5.91 1.27
C GLU A 180 -23.59 -6.38 1.88
N VAL A 181 -22.65 -5.45 2.13
CA VAL A 181 -21.39 -5.76 2.81
C VAL A 181 -21.64 -6.26 4.24
N LEU A 182 -22.49 -5.56 5.00
CA LEU A 182 -22.81 -5.91 6.39
C LEU A 182 -23.55 -7.25 6.51
N GLU A 183 -24.48 -7.55 5.60
CA GLU A 183 -25.20 -8.84 5.58
C GLU A 183 -24.25 -10.02 5.43
N VAL A 184 -23.26 -9.90 4.55
CA VAL A 184 -22.26 -10.95 4.35
C VAL A 184 -21.40 -11.13 5.59
N CYS A 185 -21.02 -10.05 6.26
CA CYS A 185 -20.20 -10.11 7.46
C CYS A 185 -20.98 -10.65 8.67
N THR A 186 -22.26 -10.30 8.83
CA THR A 186 -23.10 -10.77 9.95
C THR A 186 -23.62 -12.19 9.79
N GLY A 187 -23.72 -12.70 8.58
CA GLY A 187 -24.16 -14.08 8.31
C GLY A 187 -23.13 -15.16 8.67
N GLN A 188 -21.97 -14.76 9.17
CA GLN A 188 -20.88 -15.66 9.60
C GLN A 188 -20.77 -15.82 11.12
N TRP A 189 -21.70 -15.24 11.93
CA TRP A 189 -21.76 -15.35 13.39
C TRP A 189 -22.71 -16.44 13.85
#